data_01c9d1481fbcaf2c269350b357c6623c
#
_entry.id   01c9d1481fbcaf2c269350b357c6623c
#
_cell.length_a   1.000
_cell.length_b   1.000
_cell.length_c   1.000
_cell.angle_alpha   90.00
_cell.angle_beta   90.00
_cell.angle_gamma   90.00
#
_symmetry.space_group_name_H-M   'P 1'
#
loop_
_entity.id
_entity.type
_entity.pdbx_description
1 polymer ?
#
loop_
_entity_poly.entity_id
_entity_poly.type
_entity_poly.pdbx_seq_one_letter_code
_entity_poly.pdbx_strand_id
1 'polypeptide(L)'
;MQDLLGNALLDFFNGNYSEDILTETSISEEDALPLPYLFRSYAEMPPLEQKALKKAKGKVLHIGCGSGSHALYLQEQGIEVLAIDTSKGAVEVSQLRGVQKTRHIDPLHFSIADNSEEKFDTILLLMNGTGIFQKMDQVSNYLQHLKSLLTRGGQILIDSSDLQYMYDTTEEGGIIVPADHYYGELEFILKYKGMESETFPWLYIDENRFEQLCNQNGLQFNILARGDNFDYLAQLKISSDSPS
;
A
#
# COMPACT_ATOMS: atom_id res chain seq x y z
N MET A 1 -14.43 -14.85 -3.71
CA MET A 1 -12.96 -15.03 -3.59
C MET A 1 -12.64 -15.42 -2.17
N GLN A 2 -11.78 -16.41 -1.96
CA GLN A 2 -11.37 -16.84 -0.61
C GLN A 2 -10.34 -15.84 -0.06
N ASP A 3 -10.52 -15.40 1.18
CA ASP A 3 -9.64 -14.42 1.85
C ASP A 3 -8.44 -15.13 2.49
N LEU A 4 -7.45 -15.56 1.68
CA LEU A 4 -6.29 -16.30 2.16
C LEU A 4 -5.41 -15.45 3.08
N LEU A 5 -5.21 -14.18 2.76
CA LEU A 5 -4.48 -13.25 3.62
C LEU A 5 -5.15 -13.14 4.99
N GLY A 6 -6.45 -12.87 5.00
CA GLY A 6 -7.21 -12.76 6.24
C GLY A 6 -7.21 -14.03 7.07
N ASN A 7 -7.33 -15.20 6.43
CA ASN A 7 -7.25 -16.49 7.12
C ASN A 7 -5.88 -16.70 7.78
N ALA A 8 -4.79 -16.40 7.07
CA ALA A 8 -3.44 -16.53 7.60
C ALA A 8 -3.19 -15.58 8.78
N LEU A 9 -3.65 -14.33 8.67
CA LEU A 9 -3.56 -13.35 9.77
C LEU A 9 -4.34 -13.80 11.00
N LEU A 10 -5.56 -14.34 10.83
CA LEU A 10 -6.39 -14.85 11.91
C LEU A 10 -5.75 -16.08 12.57
N ASP A 11 -5.20 -17.01 11.78
CA ASP A 11 -4.51 -18.18 12.32
C ASP A 11 -3.29 -17.78 13.15
N PHE A 12 -2.48 -16.83 12.65
CA PHE A 12 -1.34 -16.34 13.42
C PHE A 12 -1.77 -15.65 14.72
N PHE A 13 -2.76 -14.77 14.67
CA PHE A 13 -3.27 -14.07 15.85
C PHE A 13 -3.83 -15.02 16.91
N ASN A 14 -4.52 -16.08 16.49
CA ASN A 14 -5.12 -17.08 17.40
C ASN A 14 -4.12 -18.17 17.89
N GLY A 15 -2.86 -18.09 17.52
CA GLY A 15 -1.84 -19.07 17.89
C GLY A 15 -1.90 -20.38 17.09
N ASN A 16 -2.60 -20.40 15.97
CA ASN A 16 -2.70 -21.53 15.04
C ASN A 16 -1.67 -21.47 13.90
N TYR A 17 -0.60 -20.70 14.11
CA TYR A 17 0.49 -20.53 13.14
C TYR A 17 1.22 -21.85 12.90
N SER A 18 1.27 -22.25 11.64
CA SER A 18 1.96 -23.47 11.21
C SER A 18 2.91 -23.26 10.03
N GLU A 19 2.64 -22.22 9.22
CA GLU A 19 3.41 -21.88 8.02
C GLU A 19 3.20 -20.43 7.65
N ASP A 20 4.10 -19.89 6.84
CA ASP A 20 4.00 -18.56 6.26
C ASP A 20 3.13 -18.55 4.99
N ILE A 21 2.74 -17.36 4.55
CA ILE A 21 2.13 -17.19 3.23
C ILE A 21 3.25 -17.31 2.19
N LEU A 22 3.00 -18.07 1.12
CA LEU A 22 3.85 -18.04 -0.06
C LEU A 22 3.24 -17.09 -1.09
N THR A 23 4.10 -16.32 -1.73
CA THR A 23 3.75 -15.43 -2.85
C THR A 23 4.47 -15.90 -4.10
N GLU A 24 3.76 -15.95 -5.20
CA GLU A 24 4.31 -16.18 -6.54
C GLU A 24 3.92 -15.01 -7.43
N THR A 25 4.80 -14.61 -8.33
CA THR A 25 4.52 -13.51 -9.25
C THR A 25 4.77 -13.91 -10.70
N SER A 26 4.30 -13.09 -11.64
CA SER A 26 4.57 -13.30 -13.07
C SER A 26 6.05 -13.25 -13.47
N ILE A 27 6.94 -12.78 -12.57
CA ILE A 27 8.39 -12.64 -12.84
C ILE A 27 9.29 -13.29 -11.77
N SER A 28 8.74 -13.90 -10.73
CA SER A 28 9.50 -14.57 -9.68
C SER A 28 8.86 -15.89 -9.27
N GLU A 29 9.69 -16.84 -8.86
CA GLU A 29 9.25 -18.07 -8.21
C GLU A 29 8.67 -17.79 -6.82
N GLU A 30 8.20 -18.84 -6.15
CA GLU A 30 7.63 -18.75 -4.80
C GLU A 30 8.62 -18.12 -3.81
N ASP A 31 8.14 -17.15 -3.04
CA ASP A 31 8.85 -16.54 -1.93
C ASP A 31 7.94 -16.49 -0.68
N ALA A 32 8.55 -16.58 0.49
CA ALA A 32 7.83 -16.59 1.75
C ALA A 32 7.56 -15.16 2.24
N LEU A 33 6.29 -14.85 2.53
CA LEU A 33 5.89 -13.67 3.29
C LEU A 33 5.67 -14.08 4.75
N PRO A 34 6.66 -13.86 5.65
CA PRO A 34 6.57 -14.29 7.03
C PRO A 34 5.42 -13.62 7.78
N LEU A 35 4.49 -14.40 8.33
CA LEU A 35 3.38 -13.87 9.11
C LEU A 35 3.84 -13.00 10.30
N PRO A 36 4.88 -13.36 11.08
CA PRO A 36 5.39 -12.49 12.13
C PRO A 36 5.77 -11.09 11.64
N TYR A 37 6.30 -10.98 10.42
CA TYR A 37 6.65 -9.69 9.81
C TYR A 37 5.45 -8.76 9.65
N LEU A 38 4.26 -9.30 9.38
CA LEU A 38 3.03 -8.51 9.27
C LEU A 38 2.53 -7.99 10.63
N PHE A 39 3.00 -8.58 11.74
CA PHE A 39 2.63 -8.20 13.12
C PHE A 39 3.70 -7.37 13.84
N ARG A 40 4.78 -6.99 13.14
CA ARG A 40 5.94 -6.29 13.69
C ARG A 40 5.58 -5.02 14.44
N SER A 41 6.34 -4.70 15.45
CA SER A 41 6.29 -3.43 16.16
C SER A 41 6.93 -2.30 15.34
N TYR A 42 6.69 -1.05 15.72
CA TYR A 42 7.32 0.10 15.06
C TYR A 42 8.85 0.02 14.98
N ALA A 43 9.51 -0.50 16.03
CA ALA A 43 10.98 -0.61 16.07
C ALA A 43 11.53 -1.63 15.04
N GLU A 44 10.71 -2.59 14.63
CA GLU A 44 11.05 -3.63 13.66
C GLU A 44 10.67 -3.27 12.22
N MET A 45 9.94 -2.15 12.03
CA MET A 45 9.55 -1.69 10.70
C MET A 45 10.76 -1.16 9.93
N PRO A 46 10.80 -1.33 8.59
CA PRO A 46 11.79 -0.69 7.74
C PRO A 46 11.85 0.83 7.90
N PRO A 47 13.01 1.46 7.63
CA PRO A 47 13.19 2.90 7.77
C PRO A 47 12.18 3.76 6.98
N LEU A 48 11.75 3.30 5.79
CA LEU A 48 10.74 3.99 4.98
C LEU A 48 9.39 4.05 5.68
N GLU A 49 8.93 2.92 6.24
CA GLU A 49 7.68 2.85 6.99
C GLU A 49 7.74 3.73 8.24
N GLN A 50 8.83 3.61 9.02
CA GLN A 50 9.04 4.47 10.20
C GLN A 50 9.01 5.95 9.85
N LYS A 51 9.60 6.34 8.71
CA LYS A 51 9.61 7.73 8.24
C LYS A 51 8.21 8.18 7.83
N ALA A 52 7.44 7.35 7.14
CA ALA A 52 6.06 7.64 6.79
C ALA A 52 5.19 7.84 8.03
N LEU A 53 5.29 6.95 9.01
CA LEU A 53 4.54 7.03 10.26
C LEU A 53 4.89 8.28 11.09
N LYS A 54 6.16 8.66 11.17
CA LYS A 54 6.59 9.93 11.80
C LYS A 54 6.11 11.17 11.06
N LYS A 55 5.87 11.07 9.76
CA LYS A 55 5.40 12.17 8.91
C LYS A 55 3.88 12.30 8.90
N ALA A 56 3.17 11.24 9.23
CA ALA A 56 1.71 11.23 9.37
C ALA A 56 1.26 12.22 10.46
N LYS A 57 0.16 12.93 10.20
CA LYS A 57 -0.38 13.95 11.11
C LYS A 57 -1.89 14.10 10.90
N GLY A 58 -2.55 14.70 11.90
CA GLY A 58 -3.98 14.99 11.87
C GLY A 58 -4.81 13.71 11.82
N LYS A 59 -5.92 13.74 11.09
CA LYS A 59 -6.77 12.57 10.87
C LYS A 59 -6.21 11.72 9.72
N VAL A 60 -5.97 10.45 9.98
CA VAL A 60 -5.31 9.53 9.04
C VAL A 60 -6.30 8.50 8.48
N LEU A 61 -6.28 8.33 7.15
CA LEU A 61 -6.86 7.17 6.48
C LEU A 61 -5.71 6.20 6.12
N HIS A 62 -5.71 5.01 6.70
CA HIS A 62 -4.77 3.95 6.37
C HIS A 62 -5.44 2.92 5.47
N ILE A 63 -4.98 2.81 4.24
CA ILE A 63 -5.51 1.93 3.19
C ILE A 63 -4.60 0.71 3.06
N GLY A 64 -5.21 -0.50 3.06
CA GLY A 64 -4.47 -1.76 3.11
C GLY A 64 -3.90 -2.01 4.51
N CYS A 65 -4.75 -1.99 5.51
CA CYS A 65 -4.30 -1.97 6.91
C CYS A 65 -3.68 -3.31 7.39
N GLY A 66 -3.93 -4.41 6.69
CA GLY A 66 -3.40 -5.72 7.04
C GLY A 66 -3.71 -6.09 8.51
N SER A 67 -2.69 -6.49 9.26
CA SER A 67 -2.81 -6.80 10.70
C SER A 67 -3.01 -5.57 11.61
N GLY A 68 -2.93 -4.35 11.08
CA GLY A 68 -3.12 -3.12 11.84
C GLY A 68 -1.86 -2.53 12.49
N SER A 69 -0.66 -3.07 12.25
CA SER A 69 0.57 -2.64 12.92
C SER A 69 0.85 -1.13 12.80
N HIS A 70 0.69 -0.53 11.61
CA HIS A 70 0.83 0.91 11.40
C HIS A 70 -0.25 1.72 12.13
N ALA A 71 -1.52 1.26 12.05
CA ALA A 71 -2.64 1.95 12.69
C ALA A 71 -2.51 1.96 14.21
N LEU A 72 -2.07 0.84 14.81
CA LEU A 72 -1.82 0.74 16.25
C LEU A 72 -0.75 1.73 16.70
N TYR A 73 0.39 1.78 16.01
CA TYR A 73 1.43 2.75 16.32
C TYR A 73 0.91 4.19 16.27
N LEU A 74 0.18 4.56 15.23
CA LEU A 74 -0.38 5.91 15.11
C LEU A 74 -1.37 6.23 16.24
N GLN A 75 -2.21 5.28 16.63
CA GLN A 75 -3.09 5.42 17.78
C GLN A 75 -2.34 5.63 19.10
N GLU A 76 -1.23 4.90 19.32
CA GLU A 76 -0.36 5.08 20.47
C GLU A 76 0.27 6.47 20.52
N GLN A 77 0.47 7.11 19.37
CA GLN A 77 0.92 8.51 19.26
C GLN A 77 -0.22 9.53 19.42
N GLY A 78 -1.45 9.09 19.72
CA GLY A 78 -2.62 9.95 19.87
C GLY A 78 -3.21 10.43 18.54
N ILE A 79 -2.87 9.81 17.41
CA ILE A 79 -3.39 10.14 16.09
C ILE A 79 -4.71 9.39 15.83
N GLU A 80 -5.72 10.11 15.35
CA GLU A 80 -6.98 9.48 14.92
C GLU A 80 -6.77 8.76 13.59
N VAL A 81 -7.02 7.45 13.57
CA VAL A 81 -6.84 6.61 12.38
C VAL A 81 -8.15 5.89 12.03
N LEU A 82 -8.55 5.97 10.76
CA LEU A 82 -9.47 5.04 10.13
C LEU A 82 -8.66 4.07 9.27
N ALA A 83 -8.70 2.79 9.58
CA ALA A 83 -8.02 1.73 8.85
C ALA A 83 -9.01 0.97 7.97
N ILE A 84 -8.70 0.83 6.68
CA ILE A 84 -9.55 0.10 5.73
C ILE A 84 -8.77 -1.00 5.01
N ASP A 85 -9.47 -2.07 4.66
CA ASP A 85 -8.92 -3.19 3.90
C ASP A 85 -10.01 -3.90 3.10
N THR A 86 -9.62 -4.56 2.01
CA THR A 86 -10.47 -5.45 1.22
C THR A 86 -10.54 -6.86 1.79
N SER A 87 -9.60 -7.25 2.66
CA SER A 87 -9.60 -8.50 3.41
C SER A 87 -10.45 -8.35 4.68
N LYS A 88 -11.51 -9.15 4.77
CA LYS A 88 -12.36 -9.18 5.97
C LYS A 88 -11.57 -9.67 7.19
N GLY A 89 -10.74 -10.70 7.02
CA GLY A 89 -9.91 -11.23 8.10
C GLY A 89 -8.85 -10.24 8.58
N ALA A 90 -8.25 -9.46 7.68
CA ALA A 90 -7.32 -8.37 8.04
C ALA A 90 -8.02 -7.32 8.92
N VAL A 91 -9.21 -6.88 8.52
CA VAL A 91 -10.02 -5.95 9.32
C VAL A 91 -10.35 -6.54 10.68
N GLU A 92 -10.77 -7.80 10.76
CA GLU A 92 -11.09 -8.51 12.01
C GLU A 92 -9.86 -8.59 12.92
N VAL A 93 -8.70 -9.00 12.40
CA VAL A 93 -7.46 -9.05 13.19
C VAL A 93 -7.06 -7.65 13.68
N SER A 94 -7.14 -6.64 12.83
CA SER A 94 -6.86 -5.26 13.24
C SER A 94 -7.73 -4.83 14.42
N GLN A 95 -9.04 -5.17 14.41
CA GLN A 95 -9.96 -4.89 15.52
C GLN A 95 -9.58 -5.67 16.79
N LEU A 96 -9.32 -6.97 16.66
CA LEU A 96 -8.91 -7.82 17.77
C LEU A 96 -7.60 -7.35 18.43
N ARG A 97 -6.71 -6.77 17.67
CA ARG A 97 -5.47 -6.14 18.15
C ARG A 97 -5.68 -4.75 18.78
N GLY A 98 -6.86 -4.15 18.64
CA GLY A 98 -7.20 -2.88 19.28
C GLY A 98 -7.25 -1.66 18.36
N VAL A 99 -7.26 -1.82 17.04
CA VAL A 99 -7.51 -0.70 16.11
C VAL A 99 -8.96 -0.24 16.29
N GLN A 100 -9.16 1.02 16.70
CA GLN A 100 -10.45 1.53 17.16
C GLN A 100 -11.47 1.74 16.04
N LYS A 101 -11.01 2.19 14.86
CA LYS A 101 -11.87 2.47 13.71
C LYS A 101 -11.36 1.72 12.50
N THR A 102 -12.14 0.74 12.05
CA THR A 102 -11.82 -0.06 10.87
C THR A 102 -13.03 -0.19 9.95
N ARG A 103 -12.81 -0.42 8.65
CA ARG A 103 -13.86 -0.77 7.69
C ARG A 103 -13.36 -1.80 6.69
N HIS A 104 -14.16 -2.84 6.45
CA HIS A 104 -13.99 -3.76 5.33
C HIS A 104 -14.63 -3.13 4.09
N ILE A 105 -13.82 -2.56 3.19
CA ILE A 105 -14.27 -1.85 2.00
C ILE A 105 -13.14 -1.74 0.98
N ASP A 106 -13.51 -1.77 -0.30
CA ASP A 106 -12.60 -1.40 -1.39
C ASP A 106 -12.29 0.11 -1.33
N PRO A 107 -11.02 0.53 -1.47
CA PRO A 107 -10.63 1.94 -1.42
C PRO A 107 -11.38 2.84 -2.41
N LEU A 108 -11.66 2.36 -3.63
CA LEU A 108 -12.42 3.14 -4.63
C LEU A 108 -13.90 3.28 -4.30
N HIS A 109 -14.44 2.37 -3.49
CA HIS A 109 -15.83 2.44 -3.01
C HIS A 109 -15.96 3.20 -1.68
N PHE A 110 -14.83 3.53 -1.04
CA PHE A 110 -14.82 4.32 0.17
C PHE A 110 -15.14 5.78 -0.17
N SER A 111 -16.24 6.29 0.35
CA SER A 111 -16.65 7.68 0.19
C SER A 111 -16.92 8.33 1.54
N ILE A 112 -16.72 9.62 1.59
CA ILE A 112 -17.12 10.49 2.71
C ILE A 112 -18.30 11.35 2.25
N ALA A 113 -19.18 11.71 3.17
CA ALA A 113 -20.19 12.73 2.88
C ALA A 113 -19.49 14.04 2.46
N ASP A 114 -20.15 14.86 1.64
CA ASP A 114 -19.57 16.12 1.11
C ASP A 114 -19.17 17.15 2.19
N ASN A 115 -19.12 16.74 3.44
CA ASN A 115 -18.70 17.52 4.59
C ASN A 115 -17.18 17.51 4.76
N SER A 116 -16.56 18.68 4.74
CA SER A 116 -15.13 18.87 4.95
C SER A 116 -14.57 18.27 6.25
N GLU A 117 -15.41 18.08 7.28
CA GLU A 117 -15.02 17.51 8.57
C GLU A 117 -14.68 16.00 8.54
N GLU A 118 -15.10 15.30 7.51
CA GLU A 118 -14.79 13.87 7.34
C GLU A 118 -13.49 13.62 6.56
N LYS A 119 -12.91 14.64 5.95
CA LYS A 119 -11.67 14.54 5.16
C LYS A 119 -10.45 14.24 6.03
N PHE A 120 -9.40 13.76 5.37
CA PHE A 120 -8.17 13.29 6.03
C PHE A 120 -7.01 14.24 5.79
N ASP A 121 -6.19 14.44 6.82
CA ASP A 121 -4.94 15.21 6.72
C ASP A 121 -3.79 14.37 6.16
N THR A 122 -3.86 13.07 6.37
CA THR A 122 -2.92 12.10 5.80
C THR A 122 -3.66 10.87 5.29
N ILE A 123 -3.35 10.44 4.07
CA ILE A 123 -3.68 9.11 3.55
C ILE A 123 -2.39 8.31 3.50
N LEU A 124 -2.41 7.09 4.04
CA LEU A 124 -1.26 6.23 4.19
C LEU A 124 -1.46 4.94 3.40
N LEU A 125 -0.57 4.65 2.46
CA LEU A 125 -0.49 3.41 1.70
C LEU A 125 0.95 2.91 1.78
N LEU A 126 1.21 1.85 2.55
CA LEU A 126 2.55 1.34 2.81
C LEU A 126 2.66 -0.16 2.52
N MET A 127 3.89 -0.65 2.40
CA MET A 127 4.27 -1.99 1.94
C MET A 127 3.94 -2.19 0.46
N ASN A 128 4.58 -1.37 -0.38
CA ASN A 128 4.29 -1.21 -1.79
C ASN A 128 2.84 -0.75 -2.03
N GLY A 129 2.53 0.42 -1.47
CA GLY A 129 1.19 0.99 -1.50
C GLY A 129 0.65 1.25 -2.90
N THR A 130 1.52 1.44 -3.91
CA THR A 130 1.10 1.55 -5.32
C THR A 130 0.47 0.26 -5.86
N GLY A 131 0.73 -0.89 -5.24
CA GLY A 131 0.11 -2.17 -5.60
C GLY A 131 -1.43 -2.14 -5.51
N ILE A 132 -1.96 -1.31 -4.60
CA ILE A 132 -3.41 -1.12 -4.45
C ILE A 132 -4.04 -0.53 -5.72
N PHE A 133 -3.27 0.17 -6.55
CA PHE A 133 -3.74 0.71 -7.84
C PHE A 133 -3.93 -0.37 -8.92
N GLN A 134 -3.40 -1.57 -8.70
CA GLN A 134 -3.53 -2.75 -9.53
C GLN A 134 -2.81 -2.64 -10.88
N LYS A 135 -3.19 -1.68 -11.75
CA LYS A 135 -2.66 -1.49 -13.11
C LYS A 135 -2.41 -0.02 -13.41
N MET A 136 -1.52 0.24 -14.36
CA MET A 136 -1.14 1.60 -14.78
C MET A 136 -2.32 2.44 -15.26
N ASP A 137 -3.28 1.84 -15.95
CA ASP A 137 -4.47 2.53 -16.44
C ASP A 137 -5.43 2.97 -15.33
N GLN A 138 -5.33 2.38 -14.12
CA GLN A 138 -6.13 2.73 -12.95
C GLN A 138 -5.50 3.82 -12.08
N VAL A 139 -4.19 4.12 -12.24
CA VAL A 139 -3.47 5.06 -11.35
C VAL A 139 -4.15 6.41 -11.27
N SER A 140 -4.55 6.98 -12.42
CA SER A 140 -5.22 8.28 -12.43
C SER A 140 -6.56 8.26 -11.69
N ASN A 141 -7.32 7.19 -11.82
CA ASN A 141 -8.60 7.01 -11.11
C ASN A 141 -8.38 7.00 -9.60
N TYR A 142 -7.41 6.19 -9.11
CA TYR A 142 -7.05 6.16 -7.69
C TYR A 142 -6.52 7.51 -7.20
N LEU A 143 -5.61 8.17 -7.93
CA LEU A 143 -5.05 9.46 -7.51
C LEU A 143 -6.14 10.54 -7.39
N GLN A 144 -7.08 10.63 -8.33
CA GLN A 144 -8.20 11.57 -8.25
C GLN A 144 -9.13 11.25 -7.08
N HIS A 145 -9.42 9.97 -6.88
CA HIS A 145 -10.23 9.53 -5.75
C HIS A 145 -9.57 9.88 -4.40
N LEU A 146 -8.31 9.49 -4.20
CA LEU A 146 -7.55 9.81 -2.97
C LEU A 146 -7.46 11.32 -2.72
N LYS A 147 -7.22 12.10 -3.79
CA LYS A 147 -7.21 13.57 -3.73
C LYS A 147 -8.54 14.13 -3.22
N SER A 148 -9.68 13.54 -3.61
CA SER A 148 -11.00 13.97 -3.16
C SER A 148 -11.23 13.76 -1.65
N LEU A 149 -10.53 12.81 -1.04
CA LEU A 149 -10.60 12.49 0.38
C LEU A 149 -9.69 13.36 1.27
N LEU A 150 -8.80 14.16 0.69
CA LEU A 150 -7.85 15.01 1.43
C LEU A 150 -8.47 16.32 1.89
N THR A 151 -8.06 16.77 3.09
CA THR A 151 -8.24 18.17 3.51
C THR A 151 -7.40 19.12 2.64
N ARG A 152 -7.70 20.40 2.68
CA ARG A 152 -6.84 21.43 2.08
C ARG A 152 -5.49 21.45 2.81
N GLY A 153 -4.42 21.10 2.09
CA GLY A 153 -3.07 20.96 2.67
C GLY A 153 -2.78 19.56 3.26
N GLY A 154 -3.69 18.61 3.04
CA GLY A 154 -3.45 17.20 3.32
C GLY A 154 -2.37 16.58 2.43
N GLN A 155 -1.99 15.36 2.74
CA GLN A 155 -0.93 14.62 2.07
C GLN A 155 -1.29 13.16 1.87
N ILE A 156 -0.73 12.54 0.83
CA ILE A 156 -0.67 11.08 0.68
C ILE A 156 0.78 10.67 0.93
N LEU A 157 0.99 9.67 1.76
CA LEU A 157 2.27 9.00 1.98
C LEU A 157 2.18 7.60 1.41
N ILE A 158 2.96 7.32 0.41
CA ILE A 158 2.88 6.09 -0.38
C ILE A 158 4.28 5.61 -0.77
N ASP A 159 4.51 4.31 -0.70
CA ASP A 159 5.74 3.70 -1.16
C ASP A 159 5.55 2.86 -2.42
N SER A 160 6.64 2.66 -3.12
CA SER A 160 6.76 1.76 -4.26
C SER A 160 8.22 1.36 -4.47
N SER A 161 8.46 0.49 -5.44
CA SER A 161 9.81 0.08 -5.85
C SER A 161 9.93 0.12 -7.37
N ASP A 162 11.15 0.36 -7.85
CA ASP A 162 11.51 0.18 -9.25
C ASP A 162 12.01 -1.24 -9.46
N LEU A 163 11.30 -2.03 -10.26
CA LEU A 163 11.61 -3.44 -10.50
C LEU A 163 12.58 -3.68 -11.66
N GLN A 164 13.20 -2.65 -12.24
CA GLN A 164 14.13 -2.81 -13.36
C GLN A 164 15.24 -3.82 -13.07
N TYR A 165 15.70 -3.90 -11.82
CA TYR A 165 16.76 -4.83 -11.42
C TYR A 165 16.39 -6.32 -11.52
N MET A 166 15.10 -6.64 -11.63
CA MET A 166 14.60 -8.01 -11.79
C MET A 166 14.58 -8.49 -13.25
N TYR A 167 14.89 -7.61 -14.19
CA TYR A 167 14.86 -7.90 -15.62
C TYR A 167 16.26 -8.05 -16.19
N ASP A 168 16.39 -8.91 -17.22
CA ASP A 168 17.66 -9.12 -17.92
C ASP A 168 18.15 -7.84 -18.59
N THR A 169 19.47 -7.72 -18.70
CA THR A 169 20.12 -6.61 -19.41
C THR A 169 20.68 -7.08 -20.74
N THR A 170 20.63 -6.20 -21.75
CA THR A 170 21.32 -6.41 -23.03
C THR A 170 22.83 -6.21 -22.86
N GLU A 171 23.63 -6.69 -23.83
CA GLU A 171 25.09 -6.47 -23.86
C GLU A 171 25.46 -4.97 -23.89
N GLU A 172 24.58 -4.11 -24.39
CA GLU A 172 24.75 -2.66 -24.47
C GLU A 172 24.24 -1.92 -23.20
N GLY A 173 23.77 -2.66 -22.17
CA GLY A 173 23.28 -2.11 -20.90
C GLY A 173 21.82 -1.64 -20.92
N GLY A 174 21.06 -1.97 -21.96
CA GLY A 174 19.60 -1.79 -21.97
C GLY A 174 18.90 -2.86 -21.12
N ILE A 175 17.67 -2.59 -20.70
CA ILE A 175 16.85 -3.52 -19.92
C ILE A 175 15.81 -4.16 -20.83
N ILE A 176 15.65 -5.48 -20.73
CA ILE A 176 14.66 -6.24 -21.51
C ILE A 176 13.36 -6.31 -20.70
N VAL A 177 12.41 -5.43 -21.01
CA VAL A 177 11.12 -5.36 -20.34
C VAL A 177 9.98 -5.83 -21.25
N PRO A 178 8.80 -6.21 -20.71
CA PRO A 178 7.61 -6.52 -21.51
C PRO A 178 7.26 -5.37 -22.48
N ALA A 179 6.83 -5.74 -23.69
CA ALA A 179 6.50 -4.75 -24.73
C ALA A 179 5.01 -4.37 -24.75
N ASP A 180 4.16 -5.16 -24.11
CA ASP A 180 2.69 -5.07 -24.14
C ASP A 180 2.08 -4.45 -22.87
N HIS A 181 2.86 -4.34 -21.80
CA HIS A 181 2.43 -3.72 -20.54
C HIS A 181 3.60 -3.03 -19.84
N TYR A 182 3.31 -2.26 -18.81
CA TYR A 182 4.34 -1.64 -17.97
C TYR A 182 5.04 -2.71 -17.13
N TYR A 183 6.38 -2.67 -17.08
CA TYR A 183 7.22 -3.71 -16.46
C TYR A 183 6.96 -3.90 -14.94
N GLY A 184 6.37 -2.93 -14.28
CA GLY A 184 5.97 -3.03 -12.87
C GLY A 184 4.54 -3.53 -12.65
N GLU A 185 3.78 -3.86 -13.70
CA GLU A 185 2.49 -4.55 -13.57
C GLU A 185 2.71 -6.04 -13.42
N LEU A 186 2.57 -6.53 -12.19
CA LEU A 186 2.72 -7.95 -11.90
C LEU A 186 1.37 -8.61 -11.61
N GLU A 187 1.32 -9.90 -11.86
CA GLU A 187 0.26 -10.76 -11.36
C GLU A 187 0.77 -11.57 -10.19
N PHE A 188 0.02 -11.59 -9.10
CA PHE A 188 0.32 -12.28 -7.86
C PHE A 188 -0.62 -13.44 -7.61
N ILE A 189 -0.09 -14.48 -6.98
CA ILE A 189 -0.83 -15.59 -6.41
C ILE A 189 -0.37 -15.72 -4.96
N LEU A 190 -1.32 -15.87 -4.02
CA LEU A 190 -1.06 -16.23 -2.63
C LEU A 190 -1.35 -17.70 -2.42
N LYS A 191 -0.47 -18.37 -1.68
CA LYS A 191 -0.66 -19.77 -1.26
C LYS A 191 -0.58 -19.85 0.26
N TYR A 192 -1.53 -20.57 0.86
CA TYR A 192 -1.57 -20.79 2.30
C TYR A 192 -2.32 -22.07 2.64
N LYS A 193 -1.71 -22.95 3.44
CA LYS A 193 -2.28 -24.24 3.87
C LYS A 193 -2.83 -25.08 2.73
N GLY A 194 -2.04 -25.20 1.65
CA GLY A 194 -2.41 -25.96 0.46
C GLY A 194 -3.54 -25.36 -0.38
N MET A 195 -3.96 -24.14 -0.09
CA MET A 195 -4.91 -23.37 -0.88
C MET A 195 -4.18 -22.31 -1.67
N GLU A 196 -4.73 -21.97 -2.83
CA GLU A 196 -4.19 -20.96 -3.74
C GLU A 196 -5.28 -19.92 -4.05
N SER A 197 -4.90 -18.64 -4.13
CA SER A 197 -5.80 -17.57 -4.52
C SER A 197 -6.04 -17.57 -6.04
N GLU A 198 -7.09 -16.89 -6.47
CA GLU A 198 -7.12 -16.40 -7.85
C GLU A 198 -5.95 -15.44 -8.07
N THR A 199 -5.46 -15.36 -9.30
CA THR A 199 -4.45 -14.37 -9.72
C THR A 199 -5.02 -12.97 -9.58
N PHE A 200 -4.24 -12.04 -9.02
CA PHE A 200 -4.63 -10.64 -8.88
C PHE A 200 -3.49 -9.70 -9.28
N PRO A 201 -3.81 -8.54 -9.87
CA PRO A 201 -2.81 -7.58 -10.29
C PRO A 201 -2.24 -6.81 -9.08
N TRP A 202 -0.94 -6.50 -9.16
CA TRP A 202 -0.22 -5.69 -8.19
C TRP A 202 0.80 -4.80 -8.90
N LEU A 203 0.76 -3.49 -8.64
CA LEU A 203 1.53 -2.51 -9.37
C LEU A 203 2.71 -1.99 -8.57
N TYR A 204 3.88 -2.05 -9.17
CA TYR A 204 5.08 -1.32 -8.78
C TYR A 204 5.33 -0.20 -9.79
N ILE A 205 5.69 1.02 -9.34
CA ILE A 205 5.89 2.15 -10.25
C ILE A 205 7.25 2.77 -9.94
N ASP A 206 8.09 2.99 -10.97
CA ASP A 206 9.31 3.77 -10.83
C ASP A 206 9.03 5.25 -10.51
N GLU A 207 10.01 5.93 -9.90
CA GLU A 207 9.87 7.31 -9.44
C GLU A 207 9.47 8.27 -10.56
N ASN A 208 10.13 8.17 -11.73
CA ASN A 208 9.92 9.11 -12.84
C ASN A 208 8.51 8.97 -13.42
N ARG A 209 8.07 7.74 -13.61
CA ARG A 209 6.72 7.46 -14.11
C ARG A 209 5.64 7.89 -13.12
N PHE A 210 5.87 7.63 -11.83
CA PHE A 210 4.91 8.02 -10.81
C PHE A 210 4.82 9.55 -10.64
N GLU A 211 5.96 10.25 -10.69
CA GLU A 211 5.98 11.72 -10.68
C GLU A 211 5.18 12.30 -11.86
N GLN A 212 5.38 11.78 -13.07
CA GLN A 212 4.62 12.21 -14.26
C GLN A 212 3.11 12.05 -14.05
N LEU A 213 2.67 10.89 -13.56
CA LEU A 213 1.26 10.60 -13.30
C LEU A 213 0.69 11.50 -12.19
N CYS A 214 1.44 11.73 -11.12
CA CYS A 214 1.04 12.65 -10.07
C CYS A 214 0.83 14.08 -10.60
N ASN A 215 1.79 14.60 -11.37
CA ASN A 215 1.73 15.94 -11.96
C ASN A 215 0.53 16.08 -12.92
N GLN A 216 0.26 15.07 -13.75
CA GLN A 216 -0.91 15.04 -14.65
C GLN A 216 -2.24 15.05 -13.88
N ASN A 217 -2.25 14.55 -12.65
CA ASN A 217 -3.41 14.52 -11.77
C ASN A 217 -3.49 15.71 -10.79
N GLY A 218 -2.64 16.71 -10.93
CA GLY A 218 -2.61 17.92 -10.10
C GLY A 218 -2.12 17.64 -8.68
N LEU A 219 -1.18 16.71 -8.54
CA LEU A 219 -0.48 16.38 -7.30
C LEU A 219 1.02 16.67 -7.46
N GLN A 220 1.60 17.39 -6.51
CA GLN A 220 3.05 17.52 -6.38
C GLN A 220 3.62 16.21 -5.82
N PHE A 221 4.67 15.72 -6.43
CA PHE A 221 5.39 14.52 -6.03
C PHE A 221 6.72 14.89 -5.37
N ASN A 222 6.97 14.39 -4.16
CA ASN A 222 8.21 14.64 -3.43
C ASN A 222 8.73 13.32 -2.85
N ILE A 223 9.95 12.93 -3.19
CA ILE A 223 10.62 11.80 -2.55
C ILE A 223 11.04 12.20 -1.14
N LEU A 224 10.58 11.44 -0.14
CA LEU A 224 10.96 11.62 1.25
C LEU A 224 12.17 10.77 1.63
N ALA A 225 12.28 9.57 1.09
CA ALA A 225 13.38 8.65 1.31
C ALA A 225 13.46 7.62 0.19
N ARG A 226 14.66 7.04 0.02
CA ARG A 226 14.92 5.83 -0.77
C ARG A 226 15.50 4.78 0.16
N GLY A 227 15.12 3.52 -0.05
CA GLY A 227 15.69 2.37 0.62
C GLY A 227 16.79 1.73 -0.23
N ASP A 228 17.29 0.59 0.24
CA ASP A 228 18.44 -0.09 -0.36
C ASP A 228 18.04 -1.02 -1.54
N ASN A 229 16.75 -1.34 -1.68
CA ASN A 229 16.21 -2.27 -2.67
C ASN A 229 15.39 -1.57 -3.76
N PHE A 230 15.85 -0.41 -4.23
CA PHE A 230 15.14 0.42 -5.23
C PHE A 230 13.75 0.85 -4.81
N ASP A 231 13.43 0.72 -3.54
CA ASP A 231 12.21 1.16 -2.91
C ASP A 231 12.30 2.64 -2.52
N TYR A 232 11.17 3.32 -2.54
CA TYR A 232 11.10 4.73 -2.18
C TYR A 232 9.79 5.08 -1.47
N LEU A 233 9.84 6.10 -0.63
CA LEU A 233 8.68 6.73 -0.01
C LEU A 233 8.43 8.08 -0.65
N ALA A 234 7.23 8.27 -1.19
CA ALA A 234 6.76 9.53 -1.76
C ALA A 234 5.73 10.22 -0.86
N GLN A 235 5.77 11.54 -0.89
CA GLN A 235 4.72 12.42 -0.38
C GLN A 235 4.04 13.11 -1.57
N LEU A 236 2.72 12.95 -1.66
CA LEU A 236 1.92 13.65 -2.66
C LEU A 236 1.09 14.74 -1.96
N LYS A 237 1.00 15.92 -2.58
CA LYS A 237 0.20 17.04 -2.11
C LYS A 237 -0.59 17.64 -3.26
N ILE A 238 -1.76 18.18 -2.98
CA ILE A 238 -2.53 18.92 -3.98
C ILE A 238 -1.71 20.13 -4.45
N SER A 239 -1.53 20.28 -5.77
CA SER A 239 -0.81 21.41 -6.37
C SER A 239 -1.55 22.71 -6.09
N SER A 240 -0.80 23.75 -5.74
CA SER A 240 -1.37 25.09 -5.48
C SER A 240 -2.06 25.72 -6.71
N ASP A 241 -1.69 25.26 -7.91
CA ASP A 241 -2.18 25.77 -9.18
C ASP A 241 -3.39 25.00 -9.74
N SER A 242 -3.93 24.03 -8.99
CA SER A 242 -5.16 23.32 -9.39
C SER A 242 -6.35 24.26 -9.21
N PRO A 243 -7.15 24.57 -10.25
CA PRO A 243 -8.37 25.35 -10.08
C PRO A 243 -9.32 24.61 -9.15
N SER A 244 -9.90 25.32 -8.22
CA SER A 244 -10.90 24.88 -7.23
C SER A 244 -12.21 24.46 -7.88
#